data_26846646248bd0aad56084e6677800e0
#
_entry.id   26846646248bd0aad56084e6677800e0
#
_cell.length_a   1.000
_cell.length_b   1.000
_cell.length_c   1.000
_cell.angle_alpha   90.00
_cell.angle_beta   90.00
_cell.angle_gamma   90.00
#
_symmetry.space_group_name_H-M   'P 1'
#
loop_
_entity.id
_entity.type
_entity.pdbx_description
1 polymer ?
#
loop_
_entity_poly.entity_id
_entity_poly.type
_entity_poly.pdbx_seq_one_letter_code
_entity_poly.pdbx_strand_id
1 'polypeptide(L)'
;MDNPNVTGESFIQTSDNLITDILINNSGGPPPGNFFDWTEEDFLSAIKSNFTQSALLMQSVIPRMKEKKFGRIVNITSAMVKNPHLIMGLSTSARSGLHGLSKALSREVAQFNITINNLLPERIDTDRQTQMLNLQAKITGTSYEESRKALEETLSAKRMGTAEEFSGICTFLCSQQAAYISGQNISVDGGNSTNLI
;
A
#
# COMPACT_ATOMS: atom_id res chain seq x y z
N MET A 1 -21.70 -15.63 3.99
CA MET A 1 -20.49 -16.48 4.10
C MET A 1 -19.38 -15.56 4.55
N ASP A 2 -19.13 -15.55 5.84
CA ASP A 2 -18.15 -14.66 6.47
C ASP A 2 -16.75 -15.10 6.06
N ASN A 3 -16.07 -14.22 5.35
CA ASN A 3 -14.66 -14.40 5.04
C ASN A 3 -13.89 -14.10 6.34
N PRO A 4 -13.24 -15.08 6.99
CA PRO A 4 -12.48 -14.80 8.19
C PRO A 4 -11.35 -13.84 7.79
N ASN A 5 -11.30 -12.68 8.43
CA ASN A 5 -10.16 -11.77 8.34
C ASN A 5 -8.91 -12.52 8.79
N VAL A 6 -8.15 -13.04 7.84
CA VAL A 6 -6.86 -13.67 8.12
C VAL A 6 -5.94 -12.54 8.54
N THR A 7 -5.73 -12.39 9.84
CA THR A 7 -4.72 -11.46 10.36
C THR A 7 -3.33 -11.97 9.98
N GLY A 8 -2.37 -11.08 9.80
CA GLY A 8 -0.99 -11.49 9.49
C GLY A 8 -0.43 -12.56 10.45
N GLU A 9 -0.86 -12.52 11.72
CA GLU A 9 -0.46 -13.51 12.73
C GLU A 9 -1.04 -14.90 12.46
N SER A 10 -2.32 -15.02 12.06
CA SER A 10 -2.92 -16.32 11.70
C SER A 10 -2.31 -16.90 10.41
N PHE A 11 -1.93 -16.03 9.45
CA PHE A 11 -1.25 -16.47 8.24
C PHE A 11 0.16 -17.03 8.56
N ILE A 12 0.91 -16.36 9.44
CA ILE A 12 2.26 -16.79 9.84
C ILE A 12 2.22 -18.13 10.58
N GLN A 13 1.21 -18.37 11.44
CA GLN A 13 1.04 -19.64 12.14
C GLN A 13 0.70 -20.83 11.23
N THR A 14 0.06 -20.57 10.08
CA THR A 14 -0.31 -21.61 9.11
C THR A 14 0.68 -21.78 7.96
N SER A 15 1.72 -20.93 7.88
CA SER A 15 2.57 -20.80 6.69
C SER A 15 3.65 -21.85 6.51
N ASP A 16 3.91 -22.73 7.47
CA ASP A 16 4.96 -23.77 7.35
C ASP A 16 4.83 -24.69 6.12
N ASN A 17 3.67 -24.67 5.43
CA ASN A 17 3.41 -25.44 4.22
C ASN A 17 2.80 -24.63 3.06
N LEU A 18 2.67 -23.31 3.16
CA LEU A 18 2.09 -22.49 2.08
C LEU A 18 3.13 -22.23 0.98
N ILE A 19 2.84 -22.78 -0.20
CA ILE A 19 3.60 -22.50 -1.41
C ILE A 19 3.08 -21.20 -2.01
N THR A 20 3.75 -20.09 -1.71
CA THR A 20 3.37 -18.76 -2.20
C THR A 20 4.36 -18.28 -3.25
N ASP A 21 3.90 -18.07 -4.47
CA ASP A 21 4.70 -17.51 -5.57
C ASP A 21 4.51 -16.00 -5.72
N ILE A 22 3.34 -15.50 -5.28
CA ILE A 22 2.96 -14.09 -5.37
C ILE A 22 2.43 -13.65 -4.02
N LEU A 23 3.01 -12.58 -3.46
CA LEU A 23 2.54 -11.94 -2.24
C LEU A 23 2.10 -10.50 -2.53
N ILE A 24 0.84 -10.19 -2.24
CA ILE A 24 0.32 -8.82 -2.30
C ILE A 24 0.00 -8.37 -0.87
N ASN A 25 0.83 -7.49 -0.33
CA ASN A 25 0.58 -6.86 0.96
C ASN A 25 -0.35 -5.65 0.77
N ASN A 26 -1.52 -5.71 1.36
CA ASN A 26 -2.48 -4.61 1.34
C ASN A 26 -3.12 -4.48 2.72
N SER A 27 -2.75 -3.46 3.46
CA SER A 27 -3.30 -3.17 4.79
C SER A 27 -3.99 -1.81 4.82
N GLY A 28 -5.08 -1.72 5.58
CA GLY A 28 -5.75 -0.45 5.87
C GLY A 28 -4.79 0.53 6.56
N GLY A 29 -4.94 1.82 6.26
CA GLY A 29 -4.18 2.87 6.95
C GLY A 29 -4.89 3.34 8.23
N PRO A 30 -4.15 3.88 9.22
CA PRO A 30 -4.73 4.57 10.35
C PRO A 30 -5.57 5.77 9.90
N PRO A 31 -6.51 6.25 10.73
CA PRO A 31 -7.27 7.46 10.42
C PRO A 31 -6.33 8.68 10.34
N PRO A 32 -6.70 9.71 9.58
CA PRO A 32 -6.03 10.99 9.65
C PRO A 32 -6.21 11.61 11.04
N GLY A 33 -5.25 12.41 11.49
CA GLY A 33 -5.31 13.03 12.81
C GLY A 33 -4.35 14.20 12.97
N ASN A 34 -4.40 14.82 14.15
CA ASN A 34 -3.48 15.88 14.52
C ASN A 34 -2.26 15.29 15.23
N PHE A 35 -1.07 15.67 14.81
CA PHE A 35 0.20 15.17 15.36
C PHE A 35 0.30 15.34 16.89
N PHE A 36 -0.21 16.43 17.43
CA PHE A 36 -0.11 16.72 18.86
C PHE A 36 -1.07 15.90 19.74
N ASP A 37 -2.03 15.21 19.13
CA ASP A 37 -3.00 14.36 19.84
C ASP A 37 -2.60 12.87 19.79
N TRP A 38 -1.61 12.49 18.97
CA TRP A 38 -1.18 11.08 18.84
C TRP A 38 -0.35 10.62 20.04
N THR A 39 -0.67 9.44 20.50
CA THR A 39 0.01 8.74 21.59
C THR A 39 1.07 7.78 21.05
N GLU A 40 1.92 7.24 21.92
CA GLU A 40 2.85 6.16 21.60
C GLU A 40 2.11 4.93 21.04
N GLU A 41 0.94 4.59 21.59
CA GLU A 41 0.09 3.48 21.14
C GLU A 41 -0.35 3.66 19.67
N ASP A 42 -0.71 4.88 19.28
CA ASP A 42 -1.09 5.20 17.89
C ASP A 42 0.08 4.94 16.93
N PHE A 43 1.29 5.35 17.30
CA PHE A 43 2.50 5.08 16.51
C PHE A 43 2.79 3.59 16.42
N LEU A 44 2.77 2.87 17.54
CA LEU A 44 3.03 1.43 17.57
C LEU A 44 1.99 0.64 16.77
N SER A 45 0.73 1.00 16.87
CA SER A 45 -0.37 0.41 16.09
C SER A 45 -0.18 0.64 14.58
N ALA A 46 0.17 1.86 14.18
CA ALA A 46 0.44 2.18 12.78
C ALA A 46 1.65 1.41 12.24
N ILE A 47 2.73 1.31 13.01
CA ILE A 47 3.91 0.52 12.66
C ILE A 47 3.56 -0.97 12.56
N LYS A 48 2.82 -1.50 13.52
CA LYS A 48 2.39 -2.91 13.50
C LYS A 48 1.61 -3.23 12.23
N SER A 49 0.61 -2.41 11.89
CA SER A 49 -0.31 -2.67 10.78
C SER A 49 0.29 -2.35 9.40
N ASN A 50 1.09 -1.28 9.27
CA ASN A 50 1.53 -0.79 7.95
C ASN A 50 3.01 -1.07 7.63
N PHE A 51 3.75 -1.66 8.58
CA PHE A 51 5.14 -2.06 8.38
C PHE A 51 5.37 -3.50 8.84
N THR A 52 5.20 -3.80 10.15
CA THR A 52 5.64 -5.07 10.74
C THR A 52 4.94 -6.27 10.13
N GLN A 53 3.62 -6.22 9.92
CA GLN A 53 2.87 -7.33 9.32
C GLN A 53 3.36 -7.65 7.90
N SER A 54 3.57 -6.63 7.06
CA SER A 54 4.11 -6.83 5.71
C SER A 54 5.54 -7.39 5.73
N ALA A 55 6.38 -6.91 6.67
CA ALA A 55 7.74 -7.40 6.84
C ALA A 55 7.78 -8.88 7.22
N LEU A 56 6.95 -9.29 8.19
CA LEU A 56 6.84 -10.69 8.62
C LEU A 56 6.30 -11.61 7.53
N LEU A 57 5.31 -11.15 6.74
CA LEU A 57 4.81 -11.91 5.59
C LEU A 57 5.91 -12.09 4.53
N MET A 58 6.67 -11.04 4.21
CA MET A 58 7.83 -11.18 3.31
C MET A 58 8.86 -12.15 3.87
N GLN A 59 9.16 -12.08 5.16
CA GLN A 59 10.10 -12.98 5.85
C GLN A 59 9.66 -14.46 5.74
N SER A 60 8.36 -14.74 5.85
CA SER A 60 7.83 -16.11 5.80
C SER A 60 7.85 -16.71 4.39
N VAL A 61 7.65 -15.91 3.32
CA VAL A 61 7.54 -16.46 1.94
C VAL A 61 8.87 -16.47 1.17
N ILE A 62 9.79 -15.53 1.44
CA ILE A 62 11.04 -15.36 0.70
C ILE A 62 11.91 -16.64 0.69
N PRO A 63 12.09 -17.40 1.79
CA PRO A 63 12.90 -18.61 1.76
C PRO A 63 12.42 -19.60 0.69
N ARG A 64 11.12 -19.83 0.61
CA ARG A 64 10.53 -20.75 -0.38
C ARG A 64 10.61 -20.20 -1.80
N MET A 65 10.41 -18.89 -1.98
CA MET A 65 10.62 -18.24 -3.28
C MET A 65 12.08 -18.38 -3.77
N LYS A 66 13.07 -18.30 -2.86
CA LYS A 66 14.49 -18.51 -3.18
C LYS A 66 14.76 -19.95 -3.68
N GLU A 67 14.19 -20.96 -3.03
CA GLU A 67 14.28 -22.35 -3.46
C GLU A 67 13.72 -22.57 -4.86
N LYS A 68 12.56 -21.97 -5.15
CA LYS A 68 11.89 -22.04 -6.46
C LYS A 68 12.54 -21.18 -7.55
N LYS A 69 13.41 -20.24 -7.17
CA LYS A 69 13.96 -19.20 -8.06
C LYS A 69 12.85 -18.40 -8.77
N PHE A 70 11.77 -18.12 -8.05
CA PHE A 70 10.66 -17.30 -8.51
C PHE A 70 9.90 -16.72 -7.32
N GLY A 71 9.60 -15.41 -7.42
CA GLY A 71 8.73 -14.72 -6.48
C GLY A 71 8.36 -13.33 -6.97
N ARG A 72 7.13 -12.90 -6.65
CA ARG A 72 6.64 -11.55 -6.92
C ARG A 72 6.00 -11.00 -5.67
N ILE A 73 6.54 -9.89 -5.17
CA ILE A 73 6.05 -9.23 -3.97
C ILE A 73 5.65 -7.81 -4.34
N VAL A 74 4.39 -7.46 -4.05
CA VAL A 74 3.85 -6.12 -4.28
C VAL A 74 3.28 -5.61 -2.96
N ASN A 75 3.82 -4.49 -2.47
CA ASN A 75 3.29 -3.80 -1.30
C ASN A 75 2.41 -2.62 -1.76
N ILE A 76 1.14 -2.65 -1.42
CA ILE A 76 0.24 -1.53 -1.66
C ILE A 76 0.39 -0.55 -0.50
N THR A 77 0.93 0.63 -0.78
CA THR A 77 1.28 1.63 0.23
C THR A 77 0.47 2.92 0.07
N SER A 78 1.09 4.04 -0.25
CA SER A 78 0.39 5.32 -0.45
C SER A 78 1.29 6.33 -1.16
N ALA A 79 0.72 7.18 -2.00
CA ALA A 79 1.40 8.34 -2.57
C ALA A 79 1.93 9.32 -1.50
N MET A 80 1.34 9.30 -0.29
CA MET A 80 1.78 10.13 0.84
C MET A 80 3.23 9.84 1.27
N VAL A 81 3.83 8.72 0.87
CA VAL A 81 5.25 8.46 1.14
C VAL A 81 6.15 9.38 0.30
N LYS A 82 5.76 9.71 -0.92
CA LYS A 82 6.48 10.66 -1.79
C LYS A 82 6.08 12.12 -1.51
N ASN A 83 4.83 12.36 -1.13
CA ASN A 83 4.30 13.68 -0.84
C ASN A 83 3.64 13.70 0.56
N PRO A 84 4.44 13.79 1.65
CA PRO A 84 3.95 13.68 3.01
C PRO A 84 2.96 14.79 3.38
N HIS A 85 1.87 14.40 4.03
CA HIS A 85 0.92 15.33 4.63
C HIS A 85 0.83 15.06 6.13
N LEU A 86 0.94 16.10 6.98
CA LEU A 86 1.06 15.93 8.42
C LEU A 86 -0.10 15.13 9.02
N ILE A 87 -1.34 15.38 8.59
CA ILE A 87 -2.52 14.65 9.08
C ILE A 87 -2.48 13.12 8.79
N MET A 88 -1.61 12.68 7.87
CA MET A 88 -1.38 11.28 7.52
C MET A 88 -0.06 10.74 8.08
N GLY A 89 0.55 11.47 9.02
CA GLY A 89 1.90 11.21 9.53
C GLY A 89 2.11 9.79 10.06
N LEU A 90 1.15 9.22 10.78
CA LEU A 90 1.21 7.83 11.27
C LEU A 90 1.37 6.83 10.11
N SER A 91 0.52 6.95 9.10
CA SER A 91 0.56 6.08 7.92
C SER A 91 1.83 6.29 7.10
N THR A 92 2.21 7.54 6.89
CA THR A 92 3.38 7.91 6.09
C THR A 92 4.66 7.40 6.71
N SER A 93 4.87 7.59 8.02
CA SER A 93 6.09 7.15 8.72
C SER A 93 6.24 5.63 8.69
N ALA A 94 5.17 4.88 8.98
CA ALA A 94 5.20 3.41 8.96
C ALA A 94 5.48 2.87 7.54
N ARG A 95 4.81 3.41 6.52
CA ARG A 95 5.00 2.98 5.13
C ARG A 95 6.35 3.39 4.54
N SER A 96 6.92 4.50 4.97
CA SER A 96 8.29 4.90 4.59
C SER A 96 9.33 3.87 5.07
N GLY A 97 9.16 3.34 6.28
CA GLY A 97 9.97 2.23 6.79
C GLY A 97 9.87 0.99 5.89
N LEU A 98 8.65 0.63 5.46
CA LEU A 98 8.42 -0.49 4.55
C LEU A 98 9.11 -0.28 3.19
N HIS A 99 9.11 0.94 2.65
CA HIS A 99 9.81 1.28 1.40
C HIS A 99 11.33 1.07 1.53
N GLY A 100 11.93 1.51 2.64
CA GLY A 100 13.35 1.30 2.92
C GLY A 100 13.71 -0.19 3.00
N LEU A 101 12.93 -0.96 3.76
CA LEU A 101 13.10 -2.42 3.87
C LEU A 101 12.93 -3.11 2.51
N SER A 102 11.86 -2.77 1.77
CA SER A 102 11.59 -3.33 0.44
C SER A 102 12.73 -3.09 -0.53
N LYS A 103 13.32 -1.89 -0.52
CA LYS A 103 14.48 -1.55 -1.36
C LYS A 103 15.71 -2.39 -1.00
N ALA A 104 16.02 -2.55 0.28
CA ALA A 104 17.14 -3.36 0.72
C ALA A 104 16.96 -4.84 0.34
N LEU A 105 15.79 -5.41 0.66
CA LEU A 105 15.46 -6.80 0.35
C LEU A 105 15.44 -7.07 -1.16
N SER A 106 14.90 -6.15 -1.97
CA SER A 106 14.83 -6.32 -3.42
C SER A 106 16.19 -6.57 -4.07
N ARG A 107 17.24 -5.93 -3.55
CA ARG A 107 18.63 -6.12 -4.02
C ARG A 107 19.18 -7.48 -3.61
N GLU A 108 18.89 -7.91 -2.39
CA GLU A 108 19.36 -9.19 -1.84
C GLU A 108 18.75 -10.39 -2.56
N VAL A 109 17.47 -10.30 -2.96
CA VAL A 109 16.72 -11.42 -3.53
C VAL A 109 16.67 -11.46 -5.06
N ALA A 110 17.16 -10.42 -5.74
CA ALA A 110 17.09 -10.28 -7.19
C ALA A 110 17.75 -11.47 -7.94
N GLN A 111 18.87 -11.99 -7.43
CA GLN A 111 19.57 -13.15 -8.01
C GLN A 111 18.74 -14.44 -8.04
N PHE A 112 17.67 -14.50 -7.24
CA PHE A 112 16.74 -15.63 -7.19
C PHE A 112 15.49 -15.41 -8.05
N ASN A 113 15.48 -14.41 -8.95
CA ASN A 113 14.31 -14.04 -9.75
C ASN A 113 13.10 -13.67 -8.85
N ILE A 114 13.36 -13.01 -7.73
CA ILE A 114 12.34 -12.46 -6.85
C ILE A 114 12.34 -10.94 -6.99
N THR A 115 11.16 -10.36 -7.26
CA THR A 115 11.00 -8.91 -7.32
C THR A 115 10.15 -8.41 -6.16
N ILE A 116 10.50 -7.23 -5.63
CA ILE A 116 9.75 -6.55 -4.57
C ILE A 116 9.51 -5.12 -5.01
N ASN A 117 8.25 -4.72 -5.17
CA ASN A 117 7.87 -3.39 -5.59
C ASN A 117 6.78 -2.81 -4.70
N ASN A 118 6.74 -1.48 -4.57
CA ASN A 118 5.70 -0.77 -3.84
C ASN A 118 4.80 -0.03 -4.85
N LEU A 119 3.49 -0.22 -4.75
CA LEU A 119 2.49 0.56 -5.46
C LEU A 119 1.93 1.64 -4.55
N LEU A 120 1.88 2.85 -5.05
CA LEU A 120 1.50 4.05 -4.32
C LEU A 120 0.20 4.62 -4.91
N PRO A 121 -0.97 4.12 -4.47
CA PRO A 121 -2.24 4.69 -4.90
C PRO A 121 -2.43 6.10 -4.37
N GLU A 122 -3.04 6.96 -5.18
CA GLU A 122 -3.64 8.22 -4.76
C GLU A 122 -5.02 8.36 -5.38
N ARG A 123 -6.05 8.61 -4.53
CA ARG A 123 -7.42 8.88 -4.98
C ARG A 123 -8.00 7.81 -5.92
N ILE A 124 -7.90 6.56 -5.49
CA ILE A 124 -8.62 5.45 -6.15
C ILE A 124 -10.02 5.35 -5.56
N ASP A 125 -11.03 5.22 -6.43
CA ASP A 125 -12.46 5.12 -6.06
C ASP A 125 -12.72 3.75 -5.40
N THR A 126 -12.80 3.76 -4.08
CA THR A 126 -12.94 2.59 -3.20
C THR A 126 -13.83 2.97 -2.01
N ASP A 127 -14.31 1.96 -1.27
CA ASP A 127 -15.10 2.17 -0.06
C ASP A 127 -14.39 3.09 0.95
N ARG A 128 -13.06 2.98 1.05
CA ARG A 128 -12.25 3.87 1.90
C ARG A 128 -12.36 5.32 1.43
N GLN A 129 -12.27 5.58 0.13
CA GLN A 129 -12.40 6.94 -0.41
C GLN A 129 -13.81 7.48 -0.21
N THR A 130 -14.84 6.64 -0.40
CA THR A 130 -16.23 6.98 -0.10
C THR A 130 -16.43 7.38 1.37
N GLN A 131 -15.86 6.62 2.30
CA GLN A 131 -15.89 6.98 3.73
C GLN A 131 -15.23 8.32 4.01
N MET A 132 -14.07 8.61 3.41
CA MET A 132 -13.36 9.88 3.58
C MET A 132 -14.16 11.06 3.00
N LEU A 133 -14.80 10.90 1.85
CA LEU A 133 -15.65 11.92 1.25
C LEU A 133 -16.91 12.19 2.10
N ASN A 134 -17.54 11.15 2.63
CA ASN A 134 -18.68 11.30 3.55
C ASN A 134 -18.28 12.04 4.85
N LEU A 135 -17.08 11.76 5.38
CA LEU A 135 -16.57 12.49 6.54
C LEU A 135 -16.35 13.97 6.20
N GLN A 136 -15.73 14.24 5.05
CA GLN A 136 -15.52 15.62 4.60
C GLN A 136 -16.83 16.37 4.38
N ALA A 137 -17.81 15.75 3.73
CA ALA A 137 -19.14 16.33 3.52
C ALA A 137 -19.80 16.74 4.85
N LYS A 138 -19.70 15.89 5.88
CA LYS A 138 -20.21 16.21 7.22
C LYS A 138 -19.48 17.40 7.86
N ILE A 139 -18.16 17.51 7.70
CA ILE A 139 -17.36 18.61 8.28
C ILE A 139 -17.65 19.92 7.57
N THR A 140 -17.81 19.91 6.24
CA THR A 140 -18.00 21.12 5.43
C THR A 140 -19.45 21.51 5.25
N GLY A 141 -20.41 20.66 5.67
CA GLY A 141 -21.84 20.90 5.49
C GLY A 141 -22.30 20.79 4.03
N THR A 142 -21.57 20.03 3.20
CA THR A 142 -21.88 19.80 1.79
C THR A 142 -22.46 18.41 1.56
N SER A 143 -22.98 18.15 0.36
CA SER A 143 -23.36 16.78 -0.05
C SER A 143 -22.12 15.94 -0.41
N TYR A 144 -22.32 14.61 -0.49
CA TYR A 144 -21.28 13.69 -0.99
C TYR A 144 -20.85 14.05 -2.43
N GLU A 145 -21.81 14.35 -3.29
CA GLU A 145 -21.60 14.69 -4.70
C GLU A 145 -20.80 15.98 -4.86
N GLU A 146 -21.13 17.01 -4.05
CA GLU A 146 -20.36 18.26 -4.04
C GLU A 146 -18.93 18.04 -3.54
N SER A 147 -18.75 17.27 -2.47
CA SER A 147 -17.43 16.94 -1.93
C SER A 147 -16.60 16.12 -2.93
N ARG A 148 -17.23 15.15 -3.61
CA ARG A 148 -16.60 14.35 -4.67
C ARG A 148 -16.16 15.23 -5.84
N LYS A 149 -17.06 16.06 -6.35
CA LYS A 149 -16.77 16.97 -7.47
C LYS A 149 -15.64 17.95 -7.11
N ALA A 150 -15.68 18.54 -5.93
CA ALA A 150 -14.65 19.44 -5.45
C ALA A 150 -13.27 18.73 -5.38
N LEU A 151 -13.22 17.48 -4.90
CA LEU A 151 -12.01 16.69 -4.92
C LEU A 151 -11.52 16.44 -6.36
N GLU A 152 -12.39 15.97 -7.26
CA GLU A 152 -12.04 15.63 -8.65
C GLU A 152 -11.51 16.85 -9.40
N GLU A 153 -12.03 18.04 -9.14
CA GLU A 153 -11.53 19.31 -9.71
C GLU A 153 -10.09 19.64 -9.29
N THR A 154 -9.63 19.16 -8.13
CA THR A 154 -8.25 19.35 -7.67
C THR A 154 -7.26 18.38 -8.34
N LEU A 155 -7.73 17.25 -8.85
CA LEU A 155 -6.89 16.22 -9.45
C LEU A 155 -6.46 16.58 -10.88
N SER A 156 -5.25 16.21 -11.26
CA SER A 156 -4.74 16.42 -12.61
C SER A 156 -5.61 15.72 -13.67
N ALA A 157 -6.02 14.48 -13.39
CA ALA A 157 -6.89 13.69 -14.26
C ALA A 157 -8.37 14.12 -14.24
N LYS A 158 -8.77 15.05 -13.35
CA LYS A 158 -10.15 15.51 -13.13
C LYS A 158 -11.16 14.41 -12.80
N ARG A 159 -10.65 13.29 -12.30
CA ARG A 159 -11.41 12.13 -11.82
C ARG A 159 -10.57 11.31 -10.86
N MET A 160 -11.20 10.49 -10.06
CA MET A 160 -10.52 9.42 -9.34
C MET A 160 -10.15 8.27 -10.28
N GLY A 161 -9.09 7.51 -9.94
CA GLY A 161 -8.77 6.25 -10.60
C GLY A 161 -9.73 5.14 -10.19
N THR A 162 -9.90 4.12 -11.03
CA THR A 162 -10.72 2.95 -10.67
C THR A 162 -9.87 1.83 -10.05
N ALA A 163 -10.54 0.91 -9.35
CA ALA A 163 -9.87 -0.28 -8.81
C ALA A 163 -9.27 -1.15 -9.93
N GLU A 164 -9.93 -1.21 -11.10
CA GLU A 164 -9.47 -1.94 -12.28
C GLU A 164 -8.20 -1.32 -12.87
N GLU A 165 -8.11 0.01 -12.97
CA GLU A 165 -6.91 0.72 -13.43
C GLU A 165 -5.74 0.44 -12.50
N PHE A 166 -5.98 0.43 -11.18
CA PHE A 166 -4.97 0.11 -10.19
C PHE A 166 -4.55 -1.37 -10.24
N SER A 167 -5.51 -2.28 -10.37
CA SER A 167 -5.23 -3.73 -10.40
C SER A 167 -4.44 -4.15 -11.64
N GLY A 168 -4.58 -3.42 -12.76
CA GLY A 168 -3.83 -3.68 -13.99
C GLY A 168 -2.32 -3.62 -13.78
N ILE A 169 -1.81 -2.56 -13.13
CA ILE A 169 -0.37 -2.44 -12.84
C ILE A 169 0.07 -3.46 -11.78
N CYS A 170 -0.77 -3.75 -10.78
CA CYS A 170 -0.47 -4.78 -9.79
C CYS A 170 -0.31 -6.15 -10.45
N THR A 171 -1.24 -6.53 -11.34
CA THR A 171 -1.20 -7.78 -12.10
C THR A 171 0.05 -7.86 -12.99
N PHE A 172 0.38 -6.75 -13.67
CA PHE A 172 1.59 -6.68 -14.48
C PHE A 172 2.85 -6.95 -13.65
N LEU A 173 2.97 -6.34 -12.47
CA LEU A 173 4.13 -6.54 -11.59
C LEU A 173 4.23 -7.98 -11.04
N CYS A 174 3.11 -8.70 -10.97
CA CYS A 174 3.09 -10.12 -10.61
C CYS A 174 3.48 -11.06 -11.77
N SER A 175 3.56 -10.54 -12.99
CA SER A 175 3.83 -11.34 -14.18
C SER A 175 5.33 -11.62 -14.41
N GLN A 176 5.63 -12.49 -15.38
CA GLN A 176 6.99 -12.75 -15.85
C GLN A 176 7.58 -11.57 -16.62
N GLN A 177 6.74 -10.77 -17.28
CA GLN A 177 7.18 -9.60 -18.05
C GLN A 177 7.80 -8.50 -17.15
N ALA A 178 7.43 -8.47 -15.87
CA ALA A 178 7.99 -7.53 -14.89
C ALA A 178 9.25 -8.06 -14.17
N ALA A 179 9.87 -9.15 -14.63
CA ALA A 179 10.97 -9.81 -13.95
C ALA A 179 12.21 -8.91 -13.73
N TYR A 180 12.36 -7.82 -14.49
CA TYR A 180 13.47 -6.87 -14.35
C TYR A 180 13.09 -5.57 -13.65
N ILE A 181 11.86 -5.50 -13.10
CA ILE A 181 11.35 -4.37 -12.32
C ILE A 181 11.36 -4.76 -10.85
N SER A 182 12.31 -4.24 -10.07
CA SER A 182 12.43 -4.56 -8.65
C SER A 182 12.94 -3.36 -7.86
N GLY A 183 12.48 -3.23 -6.61
CA GLY A 183 12.84 -2.15 -5.71
C GLY A 183 12.27 -0.78 -6.13
N GLN A 184 11.17 -0.76 -6.86
CA GLN A 184 10.55 0.46 -7.36
C GLN A 184 9.39 0.92 -6.48
N ASN A 185 9.19 2.24 -6.43
CA ASN A 185 8.06 2.93 -5.81
C ASN A 185 7.22 3.56 -6.94
N ILE A 186 6.18 2.86 -7.38
CA ILE A 186 5.40 3.22 -8.57
C ILE A 186 4.14 3.94 -8.13
N SER A 187 4.01 5.21 -8.49
CA SER A 187 2.80 6.00 -8.25
C SER A 187 1.70 5.61 -9.24
N VAL A 188 0.47 5.50 -8.71
CA VAL A 188 -0.76 5.29 -9.50
C VAL A 188 -1.73 6.38 -9.06
N ASP A 189 -1.59 7.56 -9.66
CA ASP A 189 -2.11 8.83 -9.14
C ASP A 189 -2.74 9.74 -10.21
N GLY A 190 -2.88 9.25 -11.45
CA GLY A 190 -3.43 10.04 -12.55
C GLY A 190 -2.62 11.29 -12.90
N GLY A 191 -1.30 11.28 -12.62
CA GLY A 191 -0.41 12.42 -12.88
C GLY A 191 -0.50 13.53 -11.82
N ASN A 192 -1.03 13.22 -10.63
CA ASN A 192 -1.27 14.22 -9.59
C ASN A 192 0.00 14.59 -8.80
N SER A 193 0.97 13.69 -8.73
CA SER A 193 2.24 13.96 -8.05
C SER A 193 3.06 14.99 -8.81
N THR A 194 3.62 15.96 -8.08
CA THR A 194 4.59 16.93 -8.61
C THR A 194 6.03 16.49 -8.40
N ASN A 195 6.27 15.34 -7.79
CA ASN A 195 7.60 14.82 -7.53
C ASN A 195 8.20 14.23 -8.80
N LEU A 196 9.47 14.56 -9.05
CA LEU A 196 10.21 14.06 -10.20
C LEU A 196 10.73 12.64 -9.95
N ILE A 197 10.98 12.29 -8.68
CA ILE A 197 11.57 11.03 -8.23
C ILE A 197 10.71 10.39 -7.13
#